data_1bb10405d1e5915b61c7edfe31d4d5cc
#
_entry.id   1bb10405d1e5915b61c7edfe31d4d5cc
#
_cell.length_a   1.000
_cell.length_b   1.000
_cell.length_c   1.000
_cell.angle_alpha   90.00
_cell.angle_beta   90.00
_cell.angle_gamma   90.00
#
_symmetry.space_group_name_H-M   'P 1'
#
loop_
_entity.id
_entity.type
_entity.pdbx_description
1 polymer ?
#
loop_
_entity_poly.entity_id
_entity_poly.type
_entity_poly.pdbx_seq_one_letter_code
_entity_poly.pdbx_strand_id
1 'polypeptide(L)'
;MGIHAVRKLTAIMFADIQGYTALMGSDEDRALEMVDTFERILYDGSAECGGEVVNFYGDGCLSIFPSVTSATECARRIQLAFSQQHEIPVRIGLHLGEVLIKKGNAYGDSVNIASRIESLGQPGAVLLSEDVVRRLGAQSDIEFEKLDDCEFKNVPLPLGVYALRAEGLRIPDRSTMTGKLKPGSTEDLSIVVLPFENLYGRDDEAYIVQGIADEIRSSSWRSNHCA
;
A
#
# COMPACT_ATOMS: atom_id res chain seq x y z
N MET A 1 18.26 -29.74 8.95
CA MET A 1 18.40 -28.41 9.56
C MET A 1 17.03 -27.77 9.61
N GLY A 2 16.46 -27.55 10.82
CA GLY A 2 15.15 -26.92 11.00
C GLY A 2 15.21 -25.45 10.57
N ILE A 3 14.26 -25.03 9.75
CA ILE A 3 14.13 -23.62 9.33
C ILE A 3 13.56 -22.87 10.54
N HIS A 4 14.43 -22.18 11.28
CA HIS A 4 13.99 -21.35 12.40
C HIS A 4 13.27 -20.12 11.85
N ALA A 5 11.96 -20.06 12.05
CA ALA A 5 11.17 -18.86 11.84
C ALA A 5 11.18 -18.05 13.15
N VAL A 6 11.53 -16.77 13.08
CA VAL A 6 11.61 -15.88 14.24
C VAL A 6 10.48 -14.84 14.16
N ARG A 7 9.67 -14.76 15.22
CA ARG A 7 8.70 -13.65 15.39
C ARG A 7 9.41 -12.44 15.99
N LYS A 8 9.18 -11.28 15.41
CA LYS A 8 9.81 -10.02 15.85
C LYS A 8 8.80 -8.88 15.72
N LEU A 9 8.67 -8.09 16.79
CA LEU A 9 7.99 -6.80 16.71
C LEU A 9 8.95 -5.80 16.05
N THR A 10 8.56 -5.20 14.95
CA THR A 10 9.42 -4.31 14.17
C THR A 10 8.61 -3.22 13.49
N ALA A 11 9.25 -2.10 13.18
CA ALA A 11 8.67 -1.13 12.27
C ALA A 11 8.83 -1.61 10.82
N ILE A 12 7.77 -1.55 10.07
CA ILE A 12 7.64 -2.05 8.70
C ILE A 12 7.43 -0.84 7.81
N MET A 13 8.23 -0.72 6.75
CA MET A 13 8.08 0.29 5.72
C MET A 13 7.76 -0.37 4.40
N PHE A 14 6.68 0.05 3.77
CA PHE A 14 6.38 -0.22 2.37
C PHE A 14 6.60 1.05 1.56
N ALA A 15 7.25 0.93 0.41
CA ALA A 15 7.43 2.00 -0.56
C ALA A 15 7.07 1.47 -1.95
N ASP A 16 6.43 2.30 -2.79
CA ASP A 16 5.92 1.89 -4.10
C ASP A 16 5.94 3.06 -5.09
N ILE A 17 6.29 2.78 -6.36
CA ILE A 17 6.31 3.78 -7.43
C ILE A 17 4.91 3.87 -8.04
N GLN A 18 4.24 5.00 -7.89
CA GLN A 18 2.93 5.19 -8.50
C GLN A 18 3.04 5.32 -10.03
N GLY A 19 2.24 4.52 -10.75
CA GLY A 19 2.13 4.62 -12.21
C GLY A 19 3.21 3.85 -12.98
N TYR A 20 4.03 3.05 -12.32
CA TYR A 20 5.07 2.25 -12.93
C TYR A 20 4.58 1.36 -14.09
N THR A 21 3.48 0.63 -13.90
CA THR A 21 2.90 -0.24 -14.93
C THR A 21 2.55 0.51 -16.21
N ALA A 22 2.03 1.74 -16.09
CA ALA A 22 1.71 2.58 -17.23
C ALA A 22 2.98 3.08 -17.94
N LEU A 23 4.03 3.42 -17.16
CA LEU A 23 5.32 3.82 -17.69
C LEU A 23 6.01 2.67 -18.43
N MET A 24 6.02 1.46 -17.87
CA MET A 24 6.52 0.25 -18.53
C MET A 24 5.85 -0.01 -19.88
N GLY A 25 4.56 0.28 -20.00
CA GLY A 25 3.83 0.14 -21.27
C GLY A 25 4.12 1.22 -22.31
N SER A 26 4.66 2.37 -21.92
CA SER A 26 4.91 3.52 -22.80
C SER A 26 6.40 3.83 -23.03
N ASP A 27 7.26 3.57 -22.04
CA ASP A 27 8.70 3.86 -22.05
C ASP A 27 9.42 2.90 -21.10
N GLU A 28 9.77 1.72 -21.61
CA GLU A 28 10.36 0.63 -20.83
C GLU A 28 11.76 1.02 -20.30
N ASP A 29 12.59 1.67 -21.10
CA ASP A 29 13.95 2.06 -20.70
C ASP A 29 13.90 3.02 -19.51
N ARG A 30 13.05 4.02 -19.59
CA ARG A 30 12.83 4.98 -18.48
C ARG A 30 12.27 4.31 -17.24
N ALA A 31 11.36 3.36 -17.38
CA ALA A 31 10.81 2.62 -16.25
C ALA A 31 11.88 1.79 -15.53
N LEU A 32 12.78 1.14 -16.26
CA LEU A 32 13.91 0.37 -15.73
C LEU A 32 14.90 1.27 -14.99
N GLU A 33 15.31 2.41 -15.60
CA GLU A 33 16.18 3.40 -14.92
C GLU A 33 15.56 3.94 -13.63
N MET A 34 14.23 4.12 -13.62
CA MET A 34 13.50 4.57 -12.43
C MET A 34 13.54 3.51 -11.32
N VAL A 35 13.34 2.23 -11.64
CA VAL A 35 13.43 1.14 -10.66
C VAL A 35 14.85 0.99 -10.12
N ASP A 36 15.86 1.02 -10.97
CA ASP A 36 17.27 0.92 -10.52
C ASP A 36 17.60 2.05 -9.52
N THR A 37 17.14 3.27 -9.80
CA THR A 37 17.31 4.41 -8.90
C THR A 37 16.53 4.23 -7.60
N PHE A 38 15.28 3.75 -7.68
CA PHE A 38 14.42 3.46 -6.54
C PHE A 38 15.04 2.40 -5.62
N GLU A 39 15.50 1.28 -6.17
CA GLU A 39 16.14 0.21 -5.42
C GLU A 39 17.40 0.69 -4.70
N ARG A 40 18.27 1.43 -5.38
CA ARG A 40 19.50 1.98 -4.81
C ARG A 40 19.21 2.92 -3.63
N ILE A 41 18.27 3.87 -3.79
CA ILE A 41 17.92 4.82 -2.73
C ILE A 41 17.34 4.10 -1.51
N LEU A 42 16.49 3.11 -1.72
CA LEU A 42 15.89 2.34 -0.64
C LEU A 42 16.92 1.46 0.08
N TYR A 43 17.78 0.80 -0.67
CA TYR A 43 18.82 -0.05 -0.09
C TYR A 43 19.79 0.76 0.77
N ASP A 44 20.38 1.82 0.19
CA ASP A 44 21.35 2.68 0.88
C ASP A 44 20.69 3.41 2.06
N GLY A 45 19.55 4.04 1.84
CA GLY A 45 18.84 4.81 2.87
C GLY A 45 18.36 3.95 4.04
N SER A 46 17.87 2.71 3.76
CA SER A 46 17.48 1.79 4.83
C SER A 46 18.68 1.36 5.66
N ALA A 47 19.81 1.01 5.03
CA ALA A 47 21.04 0.61 5.71
C ALA A 47 21.61 1.74 6.59
N GLU A 48 21.64 2.98 6.09
CA GLU A 48 22.09 4.16 6.84
C GLU A 48 21.27 4.42 8.11
N CYS A 49 19.98 4.06 8.09
CA CYS A 49 19.07 4.20 9.24
C CYS A 49 19.03 2.94 10.14
N GLY A 50 19.90 1.95 9.90
CA GLY A 50 19.94 0.69 10.64
C GLY A 50 18.78 -0.25 10.34
N GLY A 51 18.10 -0.05 9.23
CA GLY A 51 17.06 -0.92 8.69
C GLY A 51 17.63 -1.94 7.71
N GLU A 52 16.74 -2.82 7.24
CA GLU A 52 17.06 -3.90 6.30
C GLU A 52 15.98 -3.94 5.22
N VAL A 53 16.37 -3.90 3.95
CA VAL A 53 15.49 -4.22 2.83
C VAL A 53 15.27 -5.73 2.81
N VAL A 54 14.02 -6.13 3.00
CA VAL A 54 13.62 -7.55 3.04
C VAL A 54 13.43 -8.09 1.63
N ASN A 55 12.71 -7.34 0.78
CA ASN A 55 12.43 -7.75 -0.59
C ASN A 55 11.97 -6.58 -1.46
N PHE A 56 12.26 -6.67 -2.76
CA PHE A 56 11.64 -5.88 -3.81
C PHE A 56 10.57 -6.70 -4.53
N TYR A 57 9.46 -6.06 -4.89
CA TYR A 57 8.30 -6.64 -5.58
C TYR A 57 8.00 -5.84 -6.86
N GLY A 58 8.93 -5.83 -7.80
CA GLY A 58 8.86 -4.97 -8.97
C GLY A 58 9.07 -3.50 -8.58
N ASP A 59 8.01 -2.71 -8.65
CA ASP A 59 7.98 -1.28 -8.28
C ASP A 59 7.75 -1.01 -6.80
N GLY A 60 7.61 -2.07 -5.98
CA GLY A 60 7.42 -2.00 -4.54
C GLY A 60 8.60 -2.54 -3.73
N CYS A 61 8.77 -2.03 -2.51
CA CYS A 61 9.83 -2.43 -1.58
C CYS A 61 9.30 -2.60 -0.17
N LEU A 62 9.73 -3.69 0.49
CA LEU A 62 9.51 -3.95 1.89
C LEU A 62 10.82 -3.82 2.66
N SER A 63 10.85 -2.92 3.64
CA SER A 63 11.96 -2.76 4.59
C SER A 63 11.48 -2.89 6.03
N ILE A 64 12.36 -3.33 6.92
CA ILE A 64 12.09 -3.44 8.36
C ILE A 64 13.14 -2.68 9.16
N PHE A 65 12.73 -2.14 10.31
CA PHE A 65 13.59 -1.32 11.16
C PHE A 65 13.47 -1.72 12.63
N PRO A 66 14.55 -1.58 13.41
CA PRO A 66 14.54 -1.94 14.83
C PRO A 66 13.68 -1.00 15.69
N SER A 67 13.38 0.21 15.21
CA SER A 67 12.55 1.18 15.91
C SER A 67 11.67 2.01 14.95
N VAL A 68 10.55 2.52 15.47
CA VAL A 68 9.69 3.44 14.71
C VAL A 68 10.38 4.77 14.42
N THR A 69 11.26 5.23 15.31
CA THR A 69 12.01 6.47 15.14
C THR A 69 12.96 6.37 13.94
N SER A 70 13.75 5.28 13.85
CA SER A 70 14.65 5.07 12.72
C SER A 70 13.88 4.87 11.42
N ALA A 71 12.76 4.14 11.45
CA ALA A 71 11.89 3.97 10.27
C ALA A 71 11.31 5.30 9.77
N THR A 72 10.82 6.14 10.70
CA THR A 72 10.19 7.43 10.33
C THR A 72 11.23 8.41 9.78
N GLU A 73 12.40 8.49 10.38
CA GLU A 73 13.49 9.35 9.88
C GLU A 73 14.00 8.85 8.52
N CYS A 74 14.14 7.55 8.35
CA CYS A 74 14.49 6.95 7.07
C CYS A 74 13.45 7.28 5.99
N ALA A 75 12.17 7.06 6.27
CA ALA A 75 11.08 7.35 5.34
C ALA A 75 11.07 8.83 4.92
N ARG A 76 11.26 9.75 5.87
CA ARG A 76 11.37 11.19 5.60
C ARG A 76 12.52 11.51 4.63
N ARG A 77 13.73 11.01 4.92
CA ARG A 77 14.93 11.26 4.10
C ARG A 77 14.79 10.68 2.69
N ILE A 78 14.34 9.44 2.59
CA ILE A 78 14.14 8.74 1.32
C ILE A 78 13.07 9.45 0.49
N GLN A 79 11.94 9.85 1.09
CA GLN A 79 10.86 10.52 0.39
C GLN A 79 11.31 11.89 -0.16
N LEU A 80 12.13 12.63 0.59
CA LEU A 80 12.71 13.88 0.10
C LEU A 80 13.69 13.65 -1.06
N ALA A 81 14.49 12.58 -1.01
CA ALA A 81 15.38 12.21 -2.10
C ALA A 81 14.60 11.88 -3.38
N PHE A 82 13.50 11.13 -3.29
CA PHE A 82 12.65 10.81 -4.44
C PHE A 82 11.99 12.06 -5.03
N SER A 83 11.42 12.93 -4.20
CA SER A 83 10.64 14.06 -4.68
C SER A 83 11.49 15.25 -5.14
N GLN A 84 12.66 15.49 -4.52
CA GLN A 84 13.47 16.69 -4.79
C GLN A 84 14.66 16.43 -5.72
N GLN A 85 15.22 15.21 -5.70
CA GLN A 85 16.45 14.91 -6.46
C GLN A 85 16.17 14.07 -7.71
N HIS A 86 15.16 13.23 -7.70
CA HIS A 86 14.92 12.26 -8.76
C HIS A 86 13.54 12.34 -9.42
N GLU A 87 12.61 13.12 -8.85
CA GLU A 87 11.22 13.26 -9.34
C GLU A 87 10.49 11.90 -9.52
N ILE A 88 10.85 10.90 -8.69
CA ILE A 88 10.21 9.58 -8.71
C ILE A 88 8.94 9.64 -7.83
N PRO A 89 7.76 9.30 -8.37
CA PRO A 89 6.48 9.41 -7.67
C PRO A 89 6.27 8.25 -6.69
N VAL A 90 6.96 8.28 -5.54
CA VAL A 90 6.92 7.23 -4.53
C VAL A 90 5.90 7.55 -3.43
N ARG A 91 5.17 6.52 -3.00
CA ARG A 91 4.33 6.50 -1.80
C ARG A 91 5.04 5.68 -0.73
N ILE A 92 4.96 6.09 0.53
CA ILE A 92 5.55 5.36 1.65
C ILE A 92 4.51 5.17 2.76
N GLY A 93 4.41 3.94 3.28
CA GLY A 93 3.57 3.58 4.42
C GLY A 93 4.36 2.89 5.53
N LEU A 94 4.15 3.31 6.78
CA LEU A 94 4.78 2.76 7.97
C LEU A 94 3.76 2.13 8.92
N HIS A 95 4.08 0.92 9.40
CA HIS A 95 3.30 0.24 10.44
C HIS A 95 4.23 -0.41 11.47
N LEU A 96 3.79 -0.51 12.72
CA LEU A 96 4.47 -1.24 13.78
C LEU A 96 3.69 -2.52 14.08
N GLY A 97 4.33 -3.68 13.91
CA GLY A 97 3.67 -4.92 14.20
C GLY A 97 4.60 -6.14 14.22
N GLU A 98 4.03 -7.28 14.57
CA GLU A 98 4.76 -8.54 14.58
C GLU A 98 4.90 -9.10 13.16
N VAL A 99 6.10 -9.51 12.82
CA VAL A 99 6.42 -10.23 11.58
C VAL A 99 7.09 -11.56 11.88
N LEU A 100 6.84 -12.52 11.02
CA LEU A 100 7.53 -13.81 11.01
C LEU A 100 8.63 -13.74 9.96
N ILE A 101 9.89 -13.72 10.39
CA ILE A 101 11.04 -13.76 9.49
C ILE A 101 11.41 -15.22 9.19
N LYS A 102 11.42 -15.57 7.90
CA LYS A 102 11.79 -16.91 7.44
C LYS A 102 12.51 -16.82 6.10
N LYS A 103 13.75 -17.31 6.04
CA LYS A 103 14.61 -17.29 4.83
C LYS A 103 14.76 -15.89 4.22
N GLY A 104 14.94 -14.87 5.04
CA GLY A 104 15.09 -13.48 4.58
C GLY A 104 13.78 -12.80 4.15
N ASN A 105 12.62 -13.47 4.22
CA ASN A 105 11.31 -12.87 3.92
C ASN A 105 10.53 -12.60 5.21
N ALA A 106 9.69 -11.56 5.19
CA ALA A 106 8.78 -11.20 6.28
C ALA A 106 7.33 -11.58 5.92
N TYR A 107 6.65 -12.20 6.88
CA TYR A 107 5.27 -12.67 6.73
C TYR A 107 4.43 -12.19 7.92
N GLY A 108 3.15 -11.96 7.71
CA GLY A 108 2.18 -11.65 8.75
C GLY A 108 1.20 -10.54 8.32
N ASP A 109 0.12 -10.39 9.09
CA ASP A 109 -0.91 -9.38 8.81
C ASP A 109 -0.35 -7.96 8.87
N SER A 110 0.66 -7.73 9.72
CA SER A 110 1.35 -6.44 9.84
C SER A 110 2.02 -5.98 8.54
N VAL A 111 2.55 -6.92 7.73
CA VAL A 111 3.11 -6.62 6.39
C VAL A 111 2.01 -6.14 5.45
N ASN A 112 0.85 -6.82 5.47
CA ASN A 112 -0.30 -6.44 4.68
C ASN A 112 -0.89 -5.08 5.09
N ILE A 113 -0.89 -4.76 6.40
CA ILE A 113 -1.34 -3.47 6.90
C ILE A 113 -0.42 -2.35 6.39
N ALA A 114 0.92 -2.54 6.48
CA ALA A 114 1.89 -1.56 5.99
C ALA A 114 1.71 -1.27 4.49
N SER A 115 1.54 -2.30 3.66
CA SER A 115 1.26 -2.15 2.22
C SER A 115 -0.05 -1.41 1.95
N ARG A 116 -1.11 -1.69 2.72
CA ARG A 116 -2.39 -0.98 2.56
C ARG A 116 -2.32 0.48 3.00
N ILE A 117 -1.55 0.80 4.04
CA ILE A 117 -1.31 2.19 4.45
C ILE A 117 -0.55 2.93 3.34
N GLU A 118 0.47 2.32 2.76
CA GLU A 118 1.18 2.86 1.60
C GLU A 118 0.20 3.17 0.46
N SER A 119 -0.67 2.20 0.10
CA SER A 119 -1.62 2.33 -1.01
C SER A 119 -2.68 3.43 -0.82
N LEU A 120 -2.94 3.88 0.41
CA LEU A 120 -3.77 5.05 0.69
C LEU A 120 -3.08 6.36 0.36
N GLY A 121 -1.75 6.34 0.25
CA GLY A 121 -0.92 7.54 0.09
C GLY A 121 -0.94 8.12 -1.31
N GLN A 122 -0.35 9.32 -1.41
CA GLN A 122 -0.03 10.00 -2.66
C GLN A 122 1.48 10.12 -2.80
N PRO A 123 2.02 10.25 -4.03
CA PRO A 123 3.44 10.52 -4.23
C PRO A 123 3.89 11.75 -3.46
N GLY A 124 5.02 11.61 -2.78
CA GLY A 124 5.56 12.66 -1.92
C GLY A 124 5.06 12.61 -0.47
N ALA A 125 4.12 11.71 -0.14
CA ALA A 125 3.62 11.54 1.22
C ALA A 125 4.28 10.35 1.93
N VAL A 126 4.36 10.44 3.26
CA VAL A 126 4.70 9.34 4.17
C VAL A 126 3.52 9.16 5.11
N LEU A 127 2.89 7.99 5.08
CA LEU A 127 1.77 7.64 5.94
C LEU A 127 2.22 6.74 7.09
N LEU A 128 1.61 6.96 8.25
CA LEU A 128 1.91 6.27 9.51
C LEU A 128 0.64 5.63 10.05
N SER A 129 0.74 4.40 10.56
CA SER A 129 -0.34 3.84 11.39
C SER A 129 -0.38 4.48 12.77
N GLU A 130 -1.53 4.43 13.43
CA GLU A 130 -1.69 4.86 14.83
C GLU A 130 -0.69 4.18 15.76
N ASP A 131 -0.33 2.92 15.52
CA ASP A 131 0.64 2.20 16.34
C ASP A 131 2.04 2.81 16.25
N VAL A 132 2.44 3.30 15.08
CA VAL A 132 3.70 4.05 14.89
C VAL A 132 3.65 5.35 15.67
N VAL A 133 2.57 6.14 15.50
CA VAL A 133 2.38 7.44 16.16
C VAL A 133 2.35 7.27 17.68
N ARG A 134 1.62 6.29 18.19
CA ARG A 134 1.54 5.98 19.62
C ARG A 134 2.92 5.60 20.19
N ARG A 135 3.71 4.86 19.42
CA ARG A 135 5.06 4.44 19.85
C ARG A 135 6.10 5.56 19.78
N LEU A 136 5.97 6.50 18.83
CA LEU A 136 6.79 7.72 18.80
C LEU A 136 6.55 8.57 20.03
N GLY A 137 5.29 8.67 20.50
CA GLY A 137 4.90 9.41 21.69
C GLY A 137 4.91 10.93 21.51
N ALA A 138 4.37 11.63 22.51
CA ALA A 138 4.23 13.10 22.49
C ALA A 138 5.55 13.87 22.71
N GLN A 139 6.64 13.18 23.00
CA GLN A 139 7.96 13.79 23.27
C GLN A 139 8.89 13.77 22.04
N SER A 140 8.43 13.25 20.91
CA SER A 140 9.22 13.30 19.66
C SER A 140 9.05 14.66 19.00
N ASP A 141 10.13 15.21 18.44
CA ASP A 141 10.09 16.41 17.58
C ASP A 141 9.45 16.10 16.20
N ILE A 142 8.86 14.92 16.05
CA ILE A 142 8.22 14.47 14.80
C ILE A 142 6.76 14.91 14.81
N GLU A 143 6.39 15.75 13.87
CA GLU A 143 5.03 16.22 13.68
C GLU A 143 4.26 15.28 12.72
N PHE A 144 2.98 15.07 13.01
CA PHE A 144 2.08 14.27 12.17
C PHE A 144 0.65 14.80 12.24
N GLU A 145 -0.10 14.56 11.18
CA GLU A 145 -1.49 14.98 11.05
C GLU A 145 -2.40 13.75 10.89
N LYS A 146 -3.44 13.64 11.71
CA LYS A 146 -4.43 12.57 11.56
C LYS A 146 -5.25 12.79 10.29
N LEU A 147 -5.25 11.80 9.40
CA LEU A 147 -6.05 11.83 8.18
C LEU A 147 -7.44 11.23 8.41
N ASP A 148 -7.51 9.95 8.82
CA ASP A 148 -8.78 9.27 9.08
C ASP A 148 -8.57 7.98 9.89
N ASP A 149 -9.70 7.33 10.24
CA ASP A 149 -9.72 5.96 10.75
C ASP A 149 -10.13 5.04 9.60
N CYS A 150 -9.26 4.08 9.25
CA CYS A 150 -9.42 3.23 8.08
C CYS A 150 -9.73 1.79 8.49
N GLU A 151 -10.71 1.18 7.82
CA GLU A 151 -10.99 -0.25 7.96
C GLU A 151 -10.09 -1.06 7.04
N PHE A 152 -9.36 -2.02 7.61
CA PHE A 152 -8.53 -2.94 6.85
C PHE A 152 -9.09 -4.35 6.93
N LYS A 153 -9.09 -5.06 5.82
CA LYS A 153 -9.53 -6.47 5.76
C LYS A 153 -8.73 -7.31 6.77
N ASN A 154 -9.42 -8.09 7.60
CA ASN A 154 -8.88 -8.92 8.68
C ASN A 154 -8.27 -8.13 9.87
N VAL A 155 -8.54 -6.84 9.98
CA VAL A 155 -8.23 -6.03 11.18
C VAL A 155 -9.54 -5.76 11.90
N PRO A 156 -9.70 -6.20 13.17
CA PRO A 156 -11.00 -6.18 13.85
C PRO A 156 -11.57 -4.78 14.12
N LEU A 157 -10.70 -3.78 14.21
CA LEU A 157 -11.06 -2.39 14.52
C LEU A 157 -10.45 -1.45 13.49
N PRO A 158 -11.12 -0.33 13.18
CA PRO A 158 -10.53 0.73 12.37
C PRO A 158 -9.18 1.19 12.95
N LEU A 159 -8.21 1.41 12.10
CA LEU A 159 -6.88 1.86 12.46
C LEU A 159 -6.68 3.30 12.01
N GLY A 160 -6.27 4.18 12.92
CA GLY A 160 -5.96 5.56 12.61
C GLY A 160 -4.76 5.66 11.66
N VAL A 161 -4.92 6.44 10.59
CA VAL A 161 -3.87 6.75 9.60
C VAL A 161 -3.51 8.22 9.70
N TYR A 162 -2.21 8.48 9.73
CA TYR A 162 -1.61 9.80 9.90
C TYR A 162 -0.64 10.08 8.76
N ALA A 163 -0.51 11.35 8.38
CA ALA A 163 0.56 11.82 7.51
C ALA A 163 1.71 12.38 8.33
N LEU A 164 2.95 12.05 7.96
CA LEU A 164 4.14 12.69 8.50
C LEU A 164 4.22 14.13 8.00
N ARG A 165 4.32 15.09 8.91
CA ARG A 165 4.46 16.52 8.59
C ARG A 165 5.93 16.90 8.66
N ALA A 166 6.51 17.24 7.51
CA ALA A 166 7.85 17.79 7.42
C ALA A 166 7.96 18.67 6.17
N GLU A 167 8.90 19.60 6.17
CA GLU A 167 9.16 20.43 4.99
C GLU A 167 9.52 19.57 3.78
N GLY A 168 8.87 19.80 2.66
CA GLY A 168 9.03 19.06 1.40
C GLY A 168 8.23 17.77 1.29
N LEU A 169 7.55 17.32 2.34
CA LEU A 169 6.62 16.21 2.27
C LEU A 169 5.19 16.69 1.96
N ARG A 170 4.44 15.85 1.24
CA ARG A 170 3.03 16.10 0.97
C ARG A 170 2.15 15.55 2.09
N ILE A 171 1.09 16.30 2.42
CA ILE A 171 -0.02 15.79 3.22
C ILE A 171 -1.16 15.50 2.24
N PRO A 172 -1.60 14.23 2.11
CA PRO A 172 -2.67 13.86 1.20
C PRO A 172 -3.98 14.54 1.56
N ASP A 173 -4.73 14.98 0.54
CA ASP A 173 -6.11 15.39 0.75
C ASP A 173 -6.98 14.13 0.94
N ARG A 174 -7.82 14.13 1.97
CA ARG A 174 -8.75 13.04 2.28
C ARG A 174 -9.62 12.64 1.10
N SER A 175 -10.03 13.62 0.28
CA SER A 175 -10.89 13.38 -0.89
C SER A 175 -10.20 12.60 -2.02
N THR A 176 -8.87 12.56 -2.01
CA THR A 176 -8.04 11.94 -3.05
C THR A 176 -7.35 10.65 -2.60
N MET A 177 -7.53 10.27 -1.33
CA MET A 177 -7.01 9.00 -0.81
C MET A 177 -7.75 7.83 -1.48
N THR A 178 -7.00 6.98 -2.16
CA THR A 178 -7.52 5.78 -2.82
C THR A 178 -7.68 4.67 -1.79
N GLY A 179 -8.91 4.41 -1.35
CA GLY A 179 -9.21 3.35 -0.40
C GLY A 179 -10.52 3.63 0.32
N LYS A 180 -11.15 2.60 0.88
CA LYS A 180 -12.41 2.73 1.62
C LYS A 180 -12.18 3.49 2.92
N LEU A 181 -12.32 4.81 2.84
CA LEU A 181 -12.32 5.72 3.96
C LEU A 181 -13.77 5.97 4.34
N LYS A 182 -14.47 5.08 5.01
CA LYS A 182 -15.64 5.42 5.84
C LYS A 182 -16.41 4.19 6.31
N PRO A 183 -16.73 4.07 7.58
CA PRO A 183 -17.98 3.51 8.01
C PRO A 183 -19.06 4.58 7.76
N GLY A 184 -19.94 4.36 6.80
CA GLY A 184 -21.15 5.18 6.63
C GLY A 184 -21.43 5.81 5.26
N SER A 185 -20.61 5.64 4.25
CA SER A 185 -21.07 5.85 2.89
C SER A 185 -21.71 4.56 2.39
N THR A 186 -22.99 4.62 2.07
CA THR A 186 -23.63 3.62 1.18
C THR A 186 -22.71 3.46 -0.03
N GLU A 187 -21.95 2.37 -0.04
CA GLU A 187 -21.15 2.03 -1.21
C GLU A 187 -22.14 1.76 -2.35
N ASP A 188 -22.07 2.55 -3.38
CA ASP A 188 -22.54 2.11 -4.68
C ASP A 188 -21.62 0.95 -5.09
N LEU A 189 -22.02 -0.26 -4.74
CA LEU A 189 -21.35 -1.48 -5.16
C LEU A 189 -21.49 -1.57 -6.68
N SER A 190 -20.47 -1.16 -7.39
CA SER A 190 -20.39 -1.33 -8.83
C SER A 190 -19.97 -2.76 -9.14
N ILE A 191 -20.89 -3.56 -9.64
CA ILE A 191 -20.59 -4.91 -10.13
C ILE A 191 -20.37 -4.79 -11.65
N VAL A 192 -19.16 -5.10 -12.11
CA VAL A 192 -18.86 -5.25 -13.53
C VAL A 192 -19.02 -6.72 -13.88
N VAL A 193 -20.02 -7.04 -14.69
CA VAL A 193 -20.19 -8.37 -15.27
C VAL A 193 -19.47 -8.37 -16.62
N LEU A 194 -18.31 -9.03 -16.68
CA LEU A 194 -17.58 -9.23 -17.93
C LEU A 194 -18.34 -10.25 -18.81
N PRO A 195 -18.29 -10.13 -20.16
CA PRO A 195 -18.80 -11.15 -21.04
C PRO A 195 -18.14 -12.49 -20.75
N PHE A 196 -18.94 -13.55 -20.67
CA PHE A 196 -18.40 -14.91 -20.58
C PHE A 196 -17.95 -15.36 -21.96
N GLU A 197 -16.78 -16.00 -22.06
CA GLU A 197 -16.34 -16.65 -23.27
C GLU A 197 -16.78 -18.12 -23.28
N ASN A 198 -17.34 -18.57 -24.41
CA ASN A 198 -17.67 -19.98 -24.59
C ASN A 198 -16.39 -20.77 -24.93
N LEU A 199 -15.76 -21.40 -23.91
CA LEU A 199 -14.52 -22.14 -24.04
C LEU A 199 -14.67 -23.46 -24.84
N TYR A 200 -15.90 -23.92 -25.09
CA TYR A 200 -16.17 -25.20 -25.76
C TYR A 200 -16.63 -25.07 -27.20
N GLY A 201 -16.78 -23.85 -27.74
CA GLY A 201 -16.94 -23.59 -29.18
C GLY A 201 -18.21 -24.16 -29.84
N ARG A 202 -19.27 -24.42 -29.07
CA ARG A 202 -20.56 -24.83 -29.64
C ARG A 202 -21.40 -23.60 -29.87
N ASP A 203 -21.65 -23.28 -31.14
CA ASP A 203 -22.42 -22.07 -31.56
C ASP A 203 -23.87 -22.09 -31.08
N ASP A 204 -24.42 -23.25 -30.75
CA ASP A 204 -25.78 -23.46 -30.27
C ASP A 204 -25.98 -23.11 -28.78
N GLU A 205 -24.89 -22.89 -28.02
CA GLU A 205 -24.93 -22.51 -26.60
C GLU A 205 -24.62 -21.02 -26.35
N ALA A 206 -24.35 -20.22 -27.38
CA ALA A 206 -23.99 -18.80 -27.24
C ALA A 206 -25.08 -17.96 -26.55
N TYR A 207 -26.38 -18.33 -26.77
CA TYR A 207 -27.51 -17.65 -26.13
C TYR A 207 -27.58 -17.89 -24.61
N ILE A 208 -27.07 -19.02 -24.11
CA ILE A 208 -27.06 -19.35 -22.68
C ILE A 208 -26.07 -18.44 -21.96
N VAL A 209 -24.90 -18.22 -22.55
CA VAL A 209 -23.82 -17.36 -22.00
C VAL A 209 -24.33 -15.91 -21.90
N GLN A 210 -25.05 -15.43 -22.93
CA GLN A 210 -25.63 -14.10 -22.93
C GLN A 210 -26.81 -13.97 -21.96
N GLY A 211 -27.65 -14.99 -21.85
CA GLY A 211 -28.76 -15.04 -20.90
C GLY A 211 -28.33 -15.00 -19.45
N ILE A 212 -27.25 -15.71 -19.08
CA ILE A 212 -26.70 -15.70 -17.73
C ILE A 212 -26.12 -14.31 -17.38
N ALA A 213 -25.41 -13.66 -18.29
CA ALA A 213 -24.89 -12.33 -18.07
C ALA A 213 -26.00 -11.28 -17.87
N ASP A 214 -27.10 -11.38 -18.64
CA ASP A 214 -28.26 -10.49 -18.54
C ASP A 214 -29.08 -10.74 -17.27
N GLU A 215 -29.22 -12.01 -16.84
CA GLU A 215 -29.86 -12.38 -15.57
C GLU A 215 -29.10 -11.82 -14.35
N ILE A 216 -27.78 -11.93 -14.33
CA ILE A 216 -26.94 -11.37 -13.28
C ILE A 216 -27.04 -9.84 -13.23
N ARG A 217 -27.06 -9.18 -14.38
CA ARG A 217 -27.25 -7.71 -14.45
C ARG A 217 -28.63 -7.31 -13.93
N SER A 218 -29.66 -8.03 -14.30
CA SER A 218 -31.04 -7.71 -13.91
C SER A 218 -31.36 -8.01 -12.47
N SER A 219 -30.75 -9.05 -11.87
CA SER A 219 -30.92 -9.40 -10.47
C SER A 219 -30.16 -8.46 -9.52
N SER A 220 -28.97 -7.98 -9.91
CA SER A 220 -28.23 -6.99 -9.13
C SER A 220 -28.93 -5.61 -9.08
N TRP A 221 -29.74 -5.28 -10.11
CA TRP A 221 -30.52 -4.04 -10.15
C TRP A 221 -31.74 -4.06 -9.20
N ARG A 222 -32.30 -5.24 -8.92
CA ARG A 222 -33.48 -5.36 -8.04
C ARG A 222 -33.15 -5.27 -6.55
N SER A 223 -31.91 -5.52 -6.14
CA SER A 223 -31.49 -5.48 -4.74
C SER A 223 -31.37 -4.06 -4.16
N ASN A 224 -31.31 -3.03 -5.00
CA ASN A 224 -31.11 -1.63 -4.55
C ASN A 224 -32.42 -0.81 -4.46
N HIS A 225 -33.60 -1.40 -4.68
CA HIS A 225 -34.88 -0.67 -4.68
C HIS A 225 -35.92 -1.19 -3.69
N CYS A 226 -35.53 -2.01 -2.70
CA CYS A 226 -36.39 -2.44 -1.60
C CYS A 226 -35.70 -2.21 -0.26
N ALA A 227 -35.74 -0.99 0.22
CA ALA A 227 -35.70 -0.63 1.65
C ALA A 227 -36.20 0.81 1.81
#